data_c953a15188566a5735d15dcfa8a928c3
#
_entry.id   c953a15188566a5735d15dcfa8a928c3
#
_cell.length_a   1.000
_cell.length_b   1.000
_cell.length_c   1.000
_cell.angle_alpha   90.00
_cell.angle_beta   90.00
_cell.angle_gamma   90.00
#
_symmetry.space_group_name_H-M   'P 1'
#
loop_
_entity.id
_entity.type
_entity.pdbx_description
1 polymer ?
#
loop_
_entity_poly.entity_id
_entity_poly.type
_entity_poly.pdbx_seq_one_letter_code
_entity_poly.pdbx_strand_id
1 'polypeptide(L)'
;MAILLAYPVLQFLVTWIFVNSYSIILAFQNITLEGETSFAGFSNFIRVIKDIFDKGNAVSLTDTIRIPYAAMILLNSLGYGIITIFISLPLALISSYFLSKKMPLANVFRVIFFLPNIISTVALVYAFRMQVIDSNAGLLFSFFKSLGITFEKWPNTSTIVYIYCIWAGLGYNVLLLSGAIGRIPKELFESAQMDGAGSFKEFTKIMIPMIWPTIVTLIVLGMTNVLTLYLQPVSFELINNETIAGSIFDGVKEGIKNKYPYYAAFGLFFSLIIAPIILLTRKGISKKNSDTDC
;
A
#
# COMPACT_ATOMS: atom_id res chain seq x y z
N MET A 1 20.72 26.83 -12.09
CA MET A 1 19.80 25.70 -11.81
C MET A 1 20.53 24.48 -11.25
N ALA A 2 21.66 24.02 -11.83
CA ALA A 2 22.43 22.88 -11.31
C ALA A 2 22.91 23.07 -9.86
N ILE A 3 23.40 24.26 -9.48
CA ILE A 3 23.89 24.56 -8.12
C ILE A 3 22.75 24.50 -7.08
N LEU A 4 21.54 24.96 -7.44
CA LEU A 4 20.38 24.89 -6.53
C LEU A 4 19.91 23.45 -6.30
N LEU A 5 20.10 22.56 -7.26
CA LEU A 5 19.76 21.14 -7.14
C LEU A 5 20.88 20.33 -6.48
N ALA A 6 22.13 20.80 -6.53
CA ALA A 6 23.27 20.06 -5.98
C ALA A 6 23.16 19.84 -4.47
N TYR A 7 22.73 20.86 -3.72
CA TYR A 7 22.58 20.74 -2.26
C TYR A 7 21.54 19.69 -1.82
N PRO A 8 20.26 19.72 -2.29
CA PRO A 8 19.28 18.70 -1.94
C PRO A 8 19.68 17.28 -2.37
N VAL A 9 20.31 17.14 -3.55
CA VAL A 9 20.78 15.84 -4.05
C VAL A 9 21.90 15.31 -3.16
N LEU A 10 22.88 16.15 -2.81
CA LEU A 10 23.99 15.76 -1.95
C LEU A 10 23.50 15.40 -0.54
N GLN A 11 22.62 16.21 0.03
CA GLN A 11 22.01 15.92 1.32
C GLN A 11 21.24 14.60 1.29
N PHE A 12 20.42 14.36 0.27
CA PHE A 12 19.71 13.10 0.08
C PHE A 12 20.67 11.92 0.01
N LEU A 13 21.69 11.99 -0.83
CA LEU A 13 22.67 10.90 -1.00
C LEU A 13 23.40 10.61 0.31
N VAL A 14 23.86 11.62 1.03
CA VAL A 14 24.59 11.45 2.29
C VAL A 14 23.69 10.81 3.35
N THR A 15 22.50 11.35 3.57
CA THR A 15 21.57 10.79 4.57
C THR A 15 21.09 9.40 4.18
N TRP A 16 20.77 9.18 2.91
CA TRP A 16 20.30 7.88 2.41
C TRP A 16 21.38 6.80 2.52
N ILE A 17 22.62 7.11 2.08
CA ILE A 17 23.75 6.16 2.17
C ILE A 17 24.03 5.83 3.63
N PHE A 18 24.12 6.84 4.51
CA PHE A 18 24.45 6.63 5.91
C PHE A 18 23.42 5.75 6.62
N VAL A 19 22.11 6.06 6.49
CA VAL A 19 21.03 5.31 7.14
C VAL A 19 20.94 3.88 6.59
N ASN A 20 20.99 3.72 5.26
CA ASN A 20 20.87 2.38 4.67
C ASN A 20 22.12 1.52 4.92
N SER A 21 23.33 2.11 4.89
CA SER A 21 24.57 1.37 5.21
C SER A 21 24.52 0.85 6.66
N TYR A 22 24.08 1.67 7.60
CA TYR A 22 23.93 1.23 8.98
C TYR A 22 22.91 0.09 9.13
N SER A 23 21.77 0.19 8.48
CA SER A 23 20.75 -0.87 8.49
C SER A 23 21.26 -2.17 7.87
N ILE A 24 22.04 -2.07 6.79
CA ILE A 24 22.66 -3.24 6.15
C ILE A 24 23.68 -3.89 7.09
N ILE A 25 24.58 -3.09 7.69
CA ILE A 25 25.59 -3.59 8.64
C ILE A 25 24.92 -4.27 9.82
N LEU A 26 23.86 -3.65 10.36
CA LEU A 26 23.09 -4.17 11.50
C LEU A 26 22.52 -5.56 11.22
N ALA A 27 22.07 -5.85 10.02
CA ALA A 27 21.52 -7.15 9.63
C ALA A 27 22.54 -8.30 9.76
N PHE A 28 23.85 -7.99 9.66
CA PHE A 28 24.95 -8.95 9.78
C PHE A 28 25.58 -8.99 11.18
N GLN A 29 25.04 -8.25 12.13
CA GLN A 29 25.51 -8.20 13.51
C GLN A 29 24.60 -9.01 14.45
N ASN A 30 25.14 -9.34 15.61
CA ASN A 30 24.38 -9.79 16.76
C ASN A 30 24.64 -8.78 17.90
N ILE A 31 23.57 -8.41 18.62
CA ILE A 31 23.65 -7.50 19.76
C ILE A 31 23.21 -8.29 20.99
N THR A 32 24.07 -8.35 22.00
CA THR A 32 23.73 -8.97 23.28
C THR A 32 22.84 -8.05 24.12
N LEU A 33 22.23 -8.56 25.19
CA LEU A 33 21.44 -7.76 26.13
C LEU A 33 22.28 -6.66 26.80
N GLU A 34 23.59 -6.89 26.95
CA GLU A 34 24.56 -5.94 27.49
C GLU A 34 24.99 -4.86 26.50
N GLY A 35 24.53 -4.98 25.22
CA GLY A 35 24.84 -4.01 24.18
C GLY A 35 26.12 -4.29 23.40
N GLU A 36 26.79 -5.40 23.64
CA GLU A 36 27.98 -5.80 22.88
C GLU A 36 27.55 -6.24 21.47
N THR A 37 28.30 -5.79 20.47
CA THR A 37 28.06 -6.11 19.06
C THR A 37 29.10 -7.10 18.57
N SER A 38 28.64 -8.17 17.92
CA SER A 38 29.50 -9.17 17.28
C SER A 38 29.05 -9.42 15.86
N PHE A 39 29.98 -9.86 14.99
CA PHE A 39 29.63 -10.20 13.63
C PHE A 39 28.90 -11.56 13.60
N ALA A 40 27.69 -11.58 13.08
CA ALA A 40 26.82 -12.74 13.03
C ALA A 40 26.74 -13.42 11.64
N GLY A 41 27.40 -12.84 10.62
CA GLY A 41 27.31 -13.32 9.24
C GLY A 41 25.85 -13.38 8.76
N PHE A 42 25.44 -14.51 8.19
CA PHE A 42 24.08 -14.72 7.66
C PHE A 42 23.11 -15.35 8.68
N SER A 43 23.47 -15.45 9.95
CA SER A 43 22.65 -16.15 10.96
C SER A 43 21.25 -15.54 11.10
N ASN A 44 21.12 -14.21 11.05
CA ASN A 44 19.85 -13.52 11.13
C ASN A 44 18.96 -13.83 9.90
N PHE A 45 19.54 -13.90 8.71
CA PHE A 45 18.81 -14.28 7.48
C PHE A 45 18.34 -15.73 7.52
N ILE A 46 19.19 -16.64 8.01
CA ILE A 46 18.81 -18.06 8.22
C ILE A 46 17.66 -18.17 9.23
N ARG A 47 17.69 -17.35 10.28
CA ARG A 47 16.60 -17.28 11.25
C ARG A 47 15.30 -16.78 10.59
N VAL A 48 15.34 -15.72 9.79
CA VAL A 48 14.17 -15.23 9.04
C VAL A 48 13.57 -16.34 8.17
N ILE A 49 14.41 -17.07 7.42
CA ILE A 49 13.94 -18.17 6.57
C ILE A 49 13.32 -19.28 7.42
N LYS A 50 13.94 -19.65 8.54
CA LYS A 50 13.37 -20.66 9.45
C LYS A 50 12.01 -20.23 9.99
N ASP A 51 11.87 -18.97 10.43
CA ASP A 51 10.64 -18.45 11.00
C ASP A 51 9.47 -18.40 9.98
N ILE A 52 9.78 -18.30 8.67
CA ILE A 52 8.76 -18.39 7.60
C ILE A 52 8.15 -19.80 7.55
N PHE A 53 8.91 -20.85 7.88
CA PHE A 53 8.47 -22.24 7.80
C PHE A 53 8.23 -22.87 9.17
N ASP A 54 8.54 -22.17 10.27
CA ASP A 54 8.41 -22.70 11.62
C ASP A 54 6.94 -22.75 12.06
N LYS A 55 6.45 -23.97 12.22
CA LYS A 55 5.09 -24.24 12.72
C LYS A 55 4.97 -24.09 14.24
N GLY A 56 6.07 -23.96 14.96
CA GLY A 56 6.06 -23.78 16.42
C GLY A 56 5.42 -22.45 16.84
N ASN A 57 5.60 -21.42 16.01
CA ASN A 57 5.00 -20.08 16.19
C ASN A 57 3.77 -19.88 15.28
N ALA A 58 3.01 -20.93 15.03
CA ALA A 58 1.88 -20.85 14.12
C ALA A 58 0.68 -20.13 14.73
N VAL A 59 0.13 -19.22 13.96
CA VAL A 59 -1.06 -18.44 14.29
C VAL A 59 -2.29 -19.04 13.62
N SER A 60 -3.41 -19.06 14.32
CA SER A 60 -4.71 -19.51 13.79
C SER A 60 -5.30 -18.43 12.88
N LEU A 61 -5.44 -18.74 11.59
CA LEU A 61 -6.25 -17.93 10.66
C LEU A 61 -7.73 -18.27 10.77
N THR A 62 -8.03 -19.57 10.97
CA THR A 62 -9.36 -20.12 11.20
C THR A 62 -9.22 -21.26 12.20
N ASP A 63 -10.32 -21.79 12.70
CA ASP A 63 -10.32 -22.90 13.65
C ASP A 63 -9.54 -24.14 13.16
N THR A 64 -9.32 -24.25 11.85
CA THR A 64 -8.67 -25.41 11.20
C THR A 64 -7.31 -25.13 10.58
N ILE A 65 -7.00 -23.85 10.25
CA ILE A 65 -5.79 -23.49 9.51
C ILE A 65 -4.82 -22.72 10.41
N ARG A 66 -3.65 -23.29 10.65
CA ARG A 66 -2.54 -22.65 11.33
C ARG A 66 -1.39 -22.42 10.36
N ILE A 67 -0.90 -21.20 10.29
CA ILE A 67 0.27 -20.84 9.46
C ILE A 67 1.36 -20.22 10.32
N PRO A 68 2.65 -20.34 9.93
CA PRO A 68 3.75 -19.65 10.58
C PRO A 68 3.51 -18.15 10.64
N TYR A 69 3.88 -17.53 11.76
CA TYR A 69 3.67 -16.09 11.97
C TYR A 69 4.31 -15.22 10.88
N ALA A 70 5.56 -15.51 10.50
CA ALA A 70 6.23 -14.76 9.45
C ALA A 70 5.57 -14.96 8.05
N ALA A 71 5.00 -16.14 7.78
CA ALA A 71 4.23 -16.38 6.57
C ALA A 71 2.92 -15.59 6.56
N MET A 72 2.26 -15.45 7.73
CA MET A 72 1.07 -14.60 7.88
C MET A 72 1.38 -13.14 7.56
N ILE A 73 2.47 -12.59 8.10
CA ILE A 73 2.93 -11.22 7.83
C ILE A 73 3.14 -11.01 6.31
N LEU A 74 3.77 -11.97 5.64
CA LEU A 74 3.96 -11.91 4.18
C LEU A 74 2.63 -11.94 3.43
N LEU A 75 1.72 -12.83 3.78
CA LEU A 75 0.40 -12.94 3.16
C LEU A 75 -0.43 -11.67 3.35
N ASN A 76 -0.42 -11.09 4.55
CA ASN A 76 -1.09 -9.82 4.81
C ASN A 76 -0.50 -8.70 3.94
N SER A 77 0.82 -8.58 3.88
CA SER A 77 1.50 -7.56 3.07
C SER A 77 1.18 -7.71 1.58
N LEU A 78 1.21 -8.93 1.05
CA LEU A 78 0.81 -9.22 -0.33
C LEU A 78 -0.68 -8.91 -0.56
N GLY A 79 -1.54 -9.23 0.40
CA GLY A 79 -2.97 -8.91 0.37
C GLY A 79 -3.22 -7.42 0.17
N TYR A 80 -2.54 -6.55 0.92
CA TYR A 80 -2.65 -5.10 0.76
C TYR A 80 -2.19 -4.62 -0.63
N GLY A 81 -1.08 -5.17 -1.15
CA GLY A 81 -0.61 -4.86 -2.50
C GLY A 81 -1.61 -5.28 -3.58
N ILE A 82 -2.14 -6.49 -3.48
CA ILE A 82 -3.15 -7.03 -4.41
C ILE A 82 -4.42 -6.16 -4.39
N ILE A 83 -4.94 -5.83 -3.21
CA ILE A 83 -6.15 -5.02 -3.06
C ILE A 83 -5.94 -3.62 -3.64
N THR A 84 -4.78 -3.01 -3.42
CA THR A 84 -4.46 -1.69 -3.98
C THR A 84 -4.48 -1.72 -5.50
N ILE A 85 -3.89 -2.74 -6.13
CA ILE A 85 -3.77 -2.82 -7.59
C ILE A 85 -5.07 -3.28 -8.24
N PHE A 86 -5.73 -4.31 -7.71
CA PHE A 86 -6.86 -4.96 -8.39
C PHE A 86 -8.23 -4.42 -7.97
N ILE A 87 -8.32 -3.70 -6.86
CA ILE A 87 -9.58 -3.12 -6.39
C ILE A 87 -9.52 -1.60 -6.37
N SER A 88 -8.57 -1.02 -5.61
CA SER A 88 -8.51 0.43 -5.43
C SER A 88 -8.18 1.16 -6.74
N LEU A 89 -7.23 0.67 -7.55
CA LEU A 89 -6.85 1.30 -8.81
C LEU A 89 -7.97 1.25 -9.87
N PRO A 90 -8.65 0.12 -10.15
CA PRO A 90 -9.80 0.10 -11.07
C PRO A 90 -10.95 1.00 -10.60
N LEU A 91 -11.27 1.02 -9.31
CA LEU A 91 -12.29 1.93 -8.77
C LEU A 91 -11.90 3.40 -8.97
N ALA A 92 -10.62 3.73 -8.77
CA ALA A 92 -10.11 5.09 -9.00
C ALA A 92 -10.15 5.45 -10.50
N LEU A 93 -9.82 4.52 -11.41
CA LEU A 93 -9.93 4.73 -12.86
C LEU A 93 -11.36 5.06 -13.28
N ILE A 94 -12.33 4.26 -12.83
CA ILE A 94 -13.75 4.47 -13.11
C ILE A 94 -14.21 5.82 -12.54
N SER A 95 -13.90 6.09 -11.27
CA SER A 95 -14.26 7.35 -10.61
C SER A 95 -13.67 8.56 -11.33
N SER A 96 -12.38 8.50 -11.72
CA SER A 96 -11.70 9.60 -12.42
C SER A 96 -12.29 9.85 -13.81
N TYR A 97 -12.68 8.79 -14.53
CA TYR A 97 -13.35 8.91 -15.81
C TYR A 97 -14.68 9.65 -15.68
N PHE A 98 -15.55 9.25 -14.74
CA PHE A 98 -16.81 9.94 -14.53
C PHE A 98 -16.60 11.40 -14.09
N LEU A 99 -15.63 11.67 -13.21
CA LEU A 99 -15.29 13.02 -12.77
C LEU A 99 -14.72 13.91 -13.88
N SER A 100 -14.18 13.30 -14.96
CA SER A 100 -13.69 14.05 -16.14
C SER A 100 -14.82 14.51 -17.07
N LYS A 101 -15.98 13.83 -17.02
CA LYS A 101 -17.16 14.10 -17.87
C LYS A 101 -18.05 15.19 -17.29
N LYS A 102 -17.55 16.43 -17.12
CA LYS A 102 -18.37 17.62 -16.75
C LYS A 102 -19.58 17.33 -15.83
N MET A 103 -19.43 16.36 -14.90
CA MET A 103 -20.48 16.06 -13.92
C MET A 103 -20.73 17.28 -13.03
N PRO A 104 -21.98 17.58 -12.68
CA PRO A 104 -22.26 18.58 -11.68
C PRO A 104 -21.53 18.21 -10.37
N LEU A 105 -20.94 19.19 -9.70
CA LEU A 105 -20.19 19.00 -8.45
C LEU A 105 -18.91 18.14 -8.56
N ALA A 106 -18.35 17.86 -9.76
CA ALA A 106 -17.13 17.07 -9.93
C ALA A 106 -15.97 17.53 -9.04
N ASN A 107 -15.80 18.84 -8.87
CA ASN A 107 -14.77 19.40 -8.00
C ASN A 107 -15.03 19.08 -6.51
N VAL A 108 -16.28 19.07 -6.08
CA VAL A 108 -16.67 18.71 -4.71
C VAL A 108 -16.36 17.24 -4.46
N PHE A 109 -16.70 16.36 -5.39
CA PHE A 109 -16.37 14.94 -5.29
C PHE A 109 -14.86 14.69 -5.23
N ARG A 110 -14.06 15.42 -6.02
CA ARG A 110 -12.58 15.32 -5.92
C ARG A 110 -12.07 15.69 -4.53
N VAL A 111 -12.62 16.75 -3.93
CA VAL A 111 -12.26 17.15 -2.56
C VAL A 111 -12.67 16.07 -1.56
N ILE A 112 -13.89 15.53 -1.67
CA ILE A 112 -14.39 14.46 -0.77
C ILE A 112 -13.52 13.21 -0.87
N PHE A 113 -13.16 12.77 -2.07
CA PHE A 113 -12.26 11.63 -2.25
C PHE A 113 -10.87 11.89 -1.68
N PHE A 114 -10.36 13.12 -1.81
CA PHE A 114 -9.01 13.46 -1.33
C PHE A 114 -8.96 13.76 0.17
N LEU A 115 -10.09 14.05 0.80
CA LEU A 115 -10.18 14.44 2.21
C LEU A 115 -9.50 13.43 3.17
N PRO A 116 -9.63 12.09 3.00
CA PRO A 116 -8.92 11.12 3.84
C PRO A 116 -7.40 11.26 3.80
N ASN A 117 -6.84 11.79 2.70
CA ASN A 117 -5.40 11.97 2.54
C ASN A 117 -4.85 13.25 3.18
N ILE A 118 -5.73 14.19 3.55
CA ILE A 118 -5.36 15.44 4.24
C ILE A 118 -5.30 15.20 5.76
N ILE A 119 -6.16 14.32 6.27
CA ILE A 119 -6.26 14.03 7.69
C ILE A 119 -5.13 13.09 8.10
N SER A 120 -4.61 13.25 9.31
CA SER A 120 -3.65 12.30 9.87
C SER A 120 -4.21 10.87 9.81
N THR A 121 -3.44 9.95 9.23
CA THR A 121 -3.85 8.54 9.09
C THR A 121 -4.23 7.93 10.43
N VAL A 122 -3.47 8.19 11.49
CA VAL A 122 -3.74 7.68 12.83
C VAL A 122 -5.08 8.18 13.35
N ALA A 123 -5.33 9.50 13.27
CA ALA A 123 -6.59 10.09 13.70
C ALA A 123 -7.78 9.53 12.92
N LEU A 124 -7.60 9.38 11.60
CA LEU A 124 -8.65 8.85 10.73
C LEU A 124 -8.95 7.37 11.01
N VAL A 125 -7.92 6.56 11.26
CA VAL A 125 -8.08 5.15 11.65
C VAL A 125 -8.84 5.03 12.96
N TYR A 126 -8.48 5.82 13.98
CA TYR A 126 -9.20 5.81 15.26
C TYR A 126 -10.66 6.25 15.10
N ALA A 127 -10.91 7.30 14.34
CA ALA A 127 -12.28 7.76 14.04
C ALA A 127 -13.10 6.67 13.32
N PHE A 128 -12.50 6.02 12.31
CA PHE A 128 -13.14 4.93 11.58
C PHE A 128 -13.39 3.71 12.47
N ARG A 129 -12.42 3.33 13.31
CA ARG A 129 -12.55 2.23 14.27
C ARG A 129 -13.71 2.46 15.24
N MET A 130 -13.79 3.66 15.83
CA MET A 130 -14.91 4.02 16.73
C MET A 130 -16.27 3.96 16.04
N GLN A 131 -16.34 4.30 14.74
CA GLN A 131 -17.60 4.31 14.00
C GLN A 131 -18.02 2.93 13.51
N VAL A 132 -17.08 2.04 13.25
CA VAL A 132 -17.33 0.77 12.56
C VAL A 132 -17.16 -0.44 13.48
N ILE A 133 -16.16 -0.44 14.38
CA ILE A 133 -15.84 -1.60 15.22
C ILE A 133 -16.54 -1.51 16.58
N ASP A 134 -16.57 -0.33 17.18
CA ASP A 134 -17.23 -0.15 18.48
C ASP A 134 -18.75 -0.14 18.34
N SER A 135 -19.33 -1.34 18.43
CA SER A 135 -20.73 -1.62 18.17
C SER A 135 -21.75 -0.85 19.01
N ASN A 136 -21.34 -0.22 20.12
CA ASN A 136 -22.26 0.45 21.05
C ASN A 136 -22.36 1.96 20.84
N ALA A 137 -21.49 2.59 20.06
CA ALA A 137 -21.43 4.05 19.90
C ALA A 137 -21.30 4.51 18.45
N GLY A 138 -21.12 3.62 17.47
CA GLY A 138 -20.87 3.96 16.09
C GLY A 138 -22.11 4.45 15.34
N LEU A 139 -22.03 5.63 14.71
CA LEU A 139 -23.12 6.16 13.87
C LEU A 139 -23.44 5.22 12.70
N LEU A 140 -22.42 4.63 12.07
CA LEU A 140 -22.60 3.68 10.98
C LEU A 140 -23.30 2.40 11.47
N PHE A 141 -22.91 1.88 12.62
CA PHE A 141 -23.58 0.74 13.22
C PHE A 141 -25.05 1.04 13.53
N SER A 142 -25.32 2.20 14.14
CA SER A 142 -26.68 2.65 14.45
C SER A 142 -27.53 2.84 13.19
N PHE A 143 -26.94 3.38 12.13
CA PHE A 143 -27.59 3.56 10.84
C PHE A 143 -27.97 2.21 10.19
N PHE A 144 -27.04 1.25 10.12
CA PHE A 144 -27.35 -0.08 9.59
C PHE A 144 -28.37 -0.84 10.44
N LYS A 145 -28.29 -0.71 11.76
CA LYS A 145 -29.28 -1.27 12.68
C LYS A 145 -30.68 -0.68 12.46
N SER A 146 -30.78 0.61 12.18
CA SER A 146 -32.07 1.27 11.87
C SER A 146 -32.67 0.80 10.54
N LEU A 147 -31.84 0.29 9.60
CA LEU A 147 -32.26 -0.32 8.35
C LEU A 147 -32.62 -1.82 8.50
N GLY A 148 -32.62 -2.36 9.73
CA GLY A 148 -32.89 -3.77 10.00
C GLY A 148 -31.72 -4.70 9.69
N ILE A 149 -30.53 -4.15 9.38
CA ILE A 149 -29.31 -4.91 9.10
C ILE A 149 -28.54 -5.04 10.42
N THR A 150 -28.68 -6.19 11.09
CA THR A 150 -27.94 -6.51 12.32
C THR A 150 -26.71 -7.33 11.94
N PHE A 151 -25.54 -6.78 12.16
CA PHE A 151 -24.29 -7.53 12.03
C PHE A 151 -23.99 -8.17 13.41
N GLU A 152 -24.36 -9.42 13.61
CA GLU A 152 -24.03 -10.15 14.84
C GLU A 152 -22.51 -10.36 15.00
N LYS A 153 -21.80 -10.45 13.88
CA LYS A 153 -20.32 -10.40 13.83
C LYS A 153 -19.91 -9.65 12.57
N TRP A 154 -19.13 -8.59 12.73
CA TRP A 154 -18.44 -7.98 11.61
C TRP A 154 -17.56 -9.04 10.91
N PRO A 155 -17.44 -8.96 9.56
CA PRO A 155 -16.50 -9.80 8.84
C PRO A 155 -15.11 -9.64 9.46
N ASN A 156 -14.31 -10.70 9.35
CA ASN A 156 -12.96 -10.79 9.93
C ASN A 156 -12.27 -9.43 9.98
N THR A 157 -11.70 -9.12 11.10
CA THR A 157 -11.08 -7.84 11.43
C THR A 157 -10.16 -7.31 10.32
N SER A 158 -9.42 -8.19 9.63
CA SER A 158 -8.59 -7.84 8.47
C SER A 158 -9.39 -7.26 7.30
N THR A 159 -10.62 -7.73 7.06
CA THR A 159 -11.50 -7.23 5.99
C THR A 159 -11.85 -5.75 6.20
N ILE A 160 -12.05 -5.33 7.44
CA ILE A 160 -12.34 -3.93 7.77
C ILE A 160 -11.16 -3.03 7.43
N VAL A 161 -9.94 -3.48 7.72
CA VAL A 161 -8.72 -2.73 7.39
C VAL A 161 -8.56 -2.64 5.87
N TYR A 162 -8.87 -3.70 5.13
CA TYR A 162 -8.86 -3.66 3.66
C TYR A 162 -9.87 -2.67 3.11
N ILE A 163 -11.10 -2.64 3.62
CA ILE A 163 -12.14 -1.66 3.22
C ILE A 163 -11.64 -0.24 3.50
N TYR A 164 -11.07 0.00 4.69
CA TYR A 164 -10.48 1.27 5.03
C TYR A 164 -9.36 1.67 4.06
N CYS A 165 -8.42 0.77 3.76
CA CYS A 165 -7.31 1.02 2.85
C CYS A 165 -7.77 1.33 1.42
N ILE A 166 -8.83 0.64 0.92
CA ILE A 166 -9.44 0.94 -0.36
C ILE A 166 -10.00 2.37 -0.34
N TRP A 167 -10.83 2.68 0.64
CA TRP A 167 -11.47 3.99 0.76
C TRP A 167 -10.45 5.14 0.90
N ALA A 168 -9.49 5.01 1.80
CA ALA A 168 -8.46 6.02 2.03
C ALA A 168 -7.49 6.17 0.83
N GLY A 169 -7.19 5.07 0.15
CA GLY A 169 -6.29 5.05 -1.02
C GLY A 169 -6.93 5.60 -2.31
N LEU A 170 -8.25 5.59 -2.42
CA LEU A 170 -8.95 6.07 -3.62
C LEU A 170 -8.61 7.51 -3.96
N GLY A 171 -8.56 8.40 -2.97
CA GLY A 171 -8.41 9.83 -3.20
C GLY A 171 -7.11 10.21 -3.90
N TYR A 172 -6.00 9.65 -3.45
CA TYR A 172 -4.69 9.87 -4.07
C TYR A 172 -4.66 9.39 -5.53
N ASN A 173 -5.17 8.18 -5.78
CA ASN A 173 -5.24 7.62 -7.12
C ASN A 173 -6.15 8.43 -8.03
N VAL A 174 -7.33 8.85 -7.55
CA VAL A 174 -8.29 9.70 -8.30
C VAL A 174 -7.66 11.05 -8.65
N LEU A 175 -6.89 11.66 -7.74
CA LEU A 175 -6.22 12.93 -7.99
C LEU A 175 -5.21 12.81 -9.13
N LEU A 176 -4.31 11.81 -9.07
CA LEU A 176 -3.29 11.59 -10.09
C LEU A 176 -3.89 11.23 -11.45
N LEU A 177 -4.89 10.35 -11.47
CA LEU A 177 -5.58 9.94 -12.69
C LEU A 177 -6.38 11.10 -13.29
N SER A 178 -7.09 11.90 -12.50
CA SER A 178 -7.79 13.07 -12.98
C SER A 178 -6.84 14.10 -13.59
N GLY A 179 -5.64 14.27 -13.01
CA GLY A 179 -4.60 15.13 -13.59
C GLY A 179 -4.05 14.60 -14.90
N ALA A 180 -3.91 13.28 -15.05
CA ALA A 180 -3.47 12.65 -16.30
C ALA A 180 -4.55 12.75 -17.38
N ILE A 181 -5.80 12.46 -17.05
CA ILE A 181 -6.94 12.55 -17.97
C ILE A 181 -7.13 14.01 -18.46
N GLY A 182 -6.92 14.99 -17.60
CA GLY A 182 -7.03 16.42 -17.95
C GLY A 182 -6.00 16.89 -18.99
N ARG A 183 -4.95 16.12 -19.26
CA ARG A 183 -3.95 16.42 -20.29
C ARG A 183 -4.29 15.83 -21.66
N ILE A 184 -5.30 14.97 -21.74
CA ILE A 184 -5.74 14.39 -23.02
C ILE A 184 -6.43 15.49 -23.82
N PRO A 185 -6.06 15.72 -25.10
CA PRO A 185 -6.74 16.68 -25.97
C PRO A 185 -8.23 16.34 -26.11
N LYS A 186 -9.09 17.33 -25.97
CA LYS A 186 -10.55 17.13 -26.03
C LYS A 186 -11.02 16.69 -27.40
N GLU A 187 -10.31 17.09 -28.44
CA GLU A 187 -10.55 16.76 -29.83
C GLU A 187 -10.58 15.23 -30.06
N LEU A 188 -9.78 14.46 -29.29
CA LEU A 188 -9.78 13.00 -29.37
C LEU A 188 -11.10 12.40 -28.87
N PHE A 189 -11.68 12.98 -27.83
CA PHE A 189 -12.97 12.54 -27.33
C PHE A 189 -14.12 12.97 -28.24
N GLU A 190 -14.04 14.17 -28.80
CA GLU A 190 -15.04 14.73 -29.71
C GLU A 190 -15.06 13.93 -31.04
N SER A 191 -13.90 13.65 -31.63
CA SER A 191 -13.82 12.85 -32.86
C SER A 191 -14.32 11.42 -32.63
N ALA A 192 -14.01 10.79 -31.51
CA ALA A 192 -14.52 9.47 -31.20
C ALA A 192 -16.05 9.44 -31.03
N GLN A 193 -16.63 10.50 -30.49
CA GLN A 193 -18.07 10.63 -30.36
C GLN A 193 -18.71 10.83 -31.75
N MET A 194 -18.07 11.57 -32.64
CA MET A 194 -18.51 11.69 -34.06
C MET A 194 -18.49 10.34 -34.78
N ASP A 195 -17.50 9.48 -34.48
CA ASP A 195 -17.41 8.10 -34.99
C ASP A 195 -18.38 7.12 -34.31
N GLY A 196 -19.27 7.60 -33.43
CA GLY A 196 -20.25 6.78 -32.73
C GLY A 196 -19.64 5.92 -31.59
N ALA A 197 -18.49 6.31 -31.04
CA ALA A 197 -17.91 5.60 -29.91
C ALA A 197 -18.71 5.87 -28.61
N GLY A 198 -19.27 4.82 -28.03
CA GLY A 198 -19.91 4.90 -26.72
C GLY A 198 -18.89 5.05 -25.58
N SER A 199 -19.38 5.43 -24.40
CA SER A 199 -18.54 5.70 -23.20
C SER A 199 -17.56 4.57 -22.84
N PHE A 200 -17.92 3.32 -23.07
CA PHE A 200 -17.04 2.18 -22.80
C PHE A 200 -15.86 2.11 -23.78
N LYS A 201 -16.10 2.39 -25.08
CA LYS A 201 -15.02 2.45 -26.09
C LYS A 201 -14.09 3.64 -25.80
N GLU A 202 -14.65 4.78 -25.49
CA GLU A 202 -13.90 5.98 -25.09
C GLU A 202 -13.00 5.70 -23.87
N PHE A 203 -13.55 5.06 -22.83
CA PHE A 203 -12.80 4.66 -21.63
C PHE A 203 -11.66 3.69 -21.96
N THR A 204 -11.94 2.61 -22.68
CA THR A 204 -10.99 1.50 -22.89
C THR A 204 -10.01 1.74 -24.03
N LYS A 205 -10.43 2.43 -25.11
CA LYS A 205 -9.63 2.58 -26.34
C LYS A 205 -8.93 3.92 -26.46
N ILE A 206 -9.37 4.95 -25.73
CA ILE A 206 -8.78 6.29 -25.77
C ILE A 206 -8.15 6.62 -24.43
N MET A 207 -8.94 6.67 -23.36
CA MET A 207 -8.47 7.15 -22.08
C MET A 207 -7.38 6.24 -21.48
N ILE A 208 -7.63 4.94 -21.33
CA ILE A 208 -6.66 4.02 -20.71
C ILE A 208 -5.32 4.03 -21.44
N PRO A 209 -5.24 3.89 -22.78
CA PRO A 209 -3.94 3.95 -23.49
C PRO A 209 -3.22 5.28 -23.28
N MET A 210 -3.92 6.41 -23.34
CA MET A 210 -3.34 7.73 -23.20
C MET A 210 -2.75 8.00 -21.80
N ILE A 211 -3.38 7.49 -20.75
CA ILE A 211 -2.90 7.64 -19.37
C ILE A 211 -2.10 6.43 -18.87
N TRP A 212 -1.75 5.49 -19.75
CA TRP A 212 -1.05 4.26 -19.41
C TRP A 212 0.23 4.47 -18.58
N PRO A 213 1.10 5.45 -18.89
CA PRO A 213 2.28 5.72 -18.07
C PRO A 213 1.93 6.05 -16.61
N THR A 214 0.82 6.75 -16.39
CA THR A 214 0.33 7.06 -15.04
C THR A 214 -0.21 5.80 -14.36
N ILE A 215 -0.94 4.95 -15.07
CA ILE A 215 -1.42 3.66 -14.56
C ILE A 215 -0.24 2.78 -14.13
N VAL A 216 0.79 2.65 -14.97
CA VAL A 216 2.02 1.91 -14.63
C VAL A 216 2.67 2.45 -13.36
N THR A 217 2.74 3.78 -13.21
CA THR A 217 3.27 4.41 -11.99
C THR A 217 2.45 4.03 -10.76
N LEU A 218 1.12 4.05 -10.86
CA LEU A 218 0.23 3.68 -9.75
C LEU A 218 0.31 2.19 -9.41
N ILE A 219 0.49 1.30 -10.41
CA ILE A 219 0.74 -0.12 -10.18
C ILE A 219 2.04 -0.31 -9.40
N VAL A 220 3.12 0.35 -9.81
CA VAL A 220 4.41 0.29 -9.12
C VAL A 220 4.29 0.79 -7.68
N LEU A 221 3.60 1.91 -7.45
CA LEU A 221 3.34 2.42 -6.10
C LEU A 221 2.48 1.44 -5.27
N GLY A 222 1.47 0.83 -5.88
CA GLY A 222 0.67 -0.22 -5.23
C GLY A 222 1.50 -1.44 -4.83
N MET A 223 2.44 -1.86 -5.68
CA MET A 223 3.37 -2.95 -5.36
C MET A 223 4.33 -2.58 -4.23
N THR A 224 4.79 -1.32 -4.14
CA THR A 224 5.66 -0.89 -3.04
C THR A 224 4.95 -0.92 -1.69
N ASN A 225 3.61 -0.80 -1.65
CA ASN A 225 2.83 -0.91 -0.42
C ASN A 225 3.03 -2.27 0.28
N VAL A 226 3.39 -3.33 -0.45
CA VAL A 226 3.73 -4.64 0.15
C VAL A 226 4.85 -4.51 1.18
N LEU A 227 5.83 -3.62 0.91
CA LEU A 227 6.99 -3.40 1.77
C LEU A 227 6.83 -2.23 2.75
N THR A 228 5.95 -1.27 2.46
CA THR A 228 5.96 0.04 3.15
C THR A 228 4.69 0.31 3.95
N LEU A 229 3.59 -0.42 3.69
CA LEU A 229 2.34 -0.19 4.39
C LEU A 229 2.40 -0.75 5.82
N TYR A 230 2.34 0.12 6.82
CA TYR A 230 2.35 -0.27 8.23
C TYR A 230 1.40 0.55 9.09
N LEU A 231 1.29 1.85 8.80
CA LEU A 231 0.63 2.80 9.70
C LEU A 231 -0.85 2.45 9.91
N GLN A 232 -1.54 2.07 8.85
CA GLN A 232 -2.94 1.66 8.91
C GLN A 232 -3.12 0.37 9.71
N PRO A 233 -2.49 -0.77 9.32
CA PRO A 233 -2.63 -2.02 10.08
C PRO A 233 -2.24 -1.89 11.56
N VAL A 234 -1.15 -1.21 11.86
CA VAL A 234 -0.67 -0.99 13.24
C VAL A 234 -1.65 -0.13 14.03
N SER A 235 -2.19 0.95 13.43
CA SER A 235 -3.12 1.85 14.14
C SER A 235 -4.49 1.21 14.43
N PHE A 236 -4.88 0.18 13.68
CA PHE A 236 -6.09 -0.60 13.98
C PHE A 236 -5.91 -1.48 15.21
N GLU A 237 -4.68 -1.80 15.63
CA GLU A 237 -4.36 -2.64 16.80
C GLU A 237 -5.07 -4.00 16.78
N LEU A 238 -5.17 -4.62 15.60
CA LEU A 238 -5.87 -5.87 15.41
C LEU A 238 -4.91 -7.04 15.43
N ILE A 239 -5.32 -8.11 16.12
CA ILE A 239 -4.56 -9.36 16.19
C ILE A 239 -4.44 -9.97 14.79
N ASN A 240 -3.26 -10.48 14.45
CA ASN A 240 -2.96 -11.19 13.21
C ASN A 240 -3.07 -10.34 11.92
N ASN A 241 -3.00 -9.03 12.01
CA ASN A 241 -3.08 -8.12 10.86
C ASN A 241 -1.75 -7.41 10.54
N GLU A 242 -0.66 -7.91 11.07
CA GLU A 242 0.66 -7.31 10.90
C GLU A 242 1.16 -7.47 9.45
N THR A 243 1.88 -6.44 9.01
CA THR A 243 2.57 -6.41 7.71
C THR A 243 4.09 -6.46 7.92
N ILE A 244 4.86 -6.63 6.84
CA ILE A 244 6.33 -6.62 6.90
C ILE A 244 6.83 -5.34 7.58
N ALA A 245 6.38 -4.17 7.13
CA ALA A 245 6.78 -2.91 7.73
C ALA A 245 6.20 -2.71 9.13
N GLY A 246 4.99 -3.22 9.41
CA GLY A 246 4.35 -3.18 10.72
C GLY A 246 5.12 -3.98 11.77
N SER A 247 5.52 -5.21 11.46
CA SER A 247 6.30 -6.04 12.38
C SER A 247 7.68 -5.44 12.68
N ILE A 248 8.33 -4.81 11.68
CA ILE A 248 9.60 -4.09 11.90
C ILE A 248 9.37 -2.89 12.83
N PHE A 249 8.31 -2.11 12.57
CA PHE A 249 7.96 -0.94 13.38
C PHE A 249 7.69 -1.32 14.84
N ASP A 250 6.86 -2.33 15.08
CA ASP A 250 6.53 -2.80 16.44
C ASP A 250 7.75 -3.39 17.13
N GLY A 251 8.55 -4.17 16.42
CA GLY A 251 9.79 -4.74 16.96
C GLY A 251 10.84 -3.69 17.35
N VAL A 252 10.91 -2.59 16.61
CA VAL A 252 11.80 -1.46 16.97
C VAL A 252 11.19 -0.64 18.11
N LYS A 253 9.87 -0.45 18.14
CA LYS A 253 9.14 0.27 19.19
C LYS A 253 9.26 -0.39 20.55
N GLU A 254 9.38 -1.73 20.62
CA GLU A 254 9.64 -2.46 21.86
C GLU A 254 10.95 -2.01 22.56
N GLY A 255 11.88 -1.40 21.84
CA GLY A 255 13.13 -0.89 22.39
C GLY A 255 14.16 -1.96 22.76
N ILE A 256 13.92 -3.22 22.41
CA ILE A 256 14.79 -4.36 22.74
C ILE A 256 15.92 -4.44 21.71
N LYS A 257 17.06 -3.86 22.03
CA LYS A 257 18.20 -3.67 21.11
C LYS A 257 18.71 -4.96 20.46
N ASN A 258 18.68 -6.09 21.16
CA ASN A 258 19.14 -7.37 20.63
C ASN A 258 18.23 -7.94 19.54
N LYS A 259 17.01 -7.42 19.37
CA LYS A 259 16.10 -7.81 18.28
C LYS A 259 16.33 -7.00 16.99
N TYR A 260 16.97 -5.83 17.06
CA TYR A 260 17.17 -4.95 15.91
C TYR A 260 17.89 -5.62 14.73
N PRO A 261 18.96 -6.42 14.94
CA PRO A 261 19.62 -7.12 13.84
C PRO A 261 18.70 -8.08 13.07
N TYR A 262 17.81 -8.76 13.79
CA TYR A 262 16.80 -9.63 13.18
C TYR A 262 15.83 -8.83 12.31
N TYR A 263 15.28 -7.73 12.81
CA TYR A 263 14.35 -6.91 12.01
C TYR A 263 15.03 -6.22 10.82
N ALA A 264 16.29 -5.84 10.95
CA ALA A 264 17.09 -5.33 9.84
C ALA A 264 17.28 -6.41 8.76
N ALA A 265 17.63 -7.64 9.15
CA ALA A 265 17.74 -8.77 8.23
C ALA A 265 16.38 -9.14 7.60
N PHE A 266 15.29 -9.07 8.37
CA PHE A 266 13.93 -9.33 7.90
C PHE A 266 13.52 -8.33 6.81
N GLY A 267 13.72 -7.04 7.03
CA GLY A 267 13.43 -6.00 6.04
C GLY A 267 14.28 -6.13 4.78
N LEU A 268 15.60 -6.38 4.92
CA LEU A 268 16.50 -6.59 3.80
C LEU A 268 16.13 -7.83 2.99
N PHE A 269 15.82 -8.95 3.63
CA PHE A 269 15.44 -10.20 2.98
C PHE A 269 14.23 -10.01 2.05
N PHE A 270 13.15 -9.43 2.56
CA PHE A 270 11.96 -9.19 1.76
C PHE A 270 12.19 -8.11 0.70
N SER A 271 12.98 -7.08 0.99
CA SER A 271 13.31 -6.04 0.01
C SER A 271 14.12 -6.62 -1.16
N LEU A 272 15.08 -7.52 -0.91
CA LEU A 272 15.87 -8.17 -1.94
C LEU A 272 15.04 -9.08 -2.86
N ILE A 273 13.93 -9.65 -2.36
CA ILE A 273 13.03 -10.48 -3.15
C ILE A 273 12.01 -9.63 -3.91
N ILE A 274 11.36 -8.68 -3.22
CA ILE A 274 10.21 -7.96 -3.77
C ILE A 274 10.65 -6.81 -4.70
N ALA A 275 11.74 -6.10 -4.41
CA ALA A 275 12.19 -4.99 -5.25
C ALA A 275 12.54 -5.40 -6.69
N PRO A 276 13.26 -6.51 -6.96
CA PRO A 276 13.46 -7.00 -8.32
C PRO A 276 12.15 -7.32 -9.04
N ILE A 277 11.17 -7.91 -8.34
CA ILE A 277 9.86 -8.24 -8.90
C ILE A 277 9.14 -6.95 -9.33
N ILE A 278 9.17 -5.90 -8.50
CA ILE A 278 8.61 -4.58 -8.83
C ILE A 278 9.29 -4.00 -10.08
N LEU A 279 10.62 -4.03 -10.15
CA LEU A 279 11.38 -3.50 -11.27
C LEU A 279 11.11 -4.27 -12.57
N LEU A 280 11.05 -5.60 -12.51
CA LEU A 280 10.73 -6.45 -13.65
C LEU A 280 9.30 -6.22 -14.14
N THR A 281 8.35 -6.12 -13.24
CA THR A 281 6.94 -5.81 -13.56
C THR A 281 6.85 -4.44 -14.23
N ARG A 282 7.49 -3.41 -13.68
CA ARG A 282 7.55 -2.08 -14.30
C ARG A 282 8.09 -2.15 -15.73
N LYS A 283 9.24 -2.83 -15.93
CA LYS A 283 9.87 -2.96 -17.26
C LYS A 283 8.97 -3.71 -18.24
N GLY A 284 8.34 -4.79 -17.81
CA GLY A 284 7.44 -5.60 -18.64
C GLY A 284 6.19 -4.82 -19.09
N ILE A 285 5.54 -4.12 -18.15
CA ILE A 285 4.34 -3.34 -18.43
C ILE A 285 4.64 -2.10 -19.27
N SER A 286 5.79 -1.44 -19.06
CA SER A 286 6.22 -0.27 -19.82
C SER A 286 6.57 -0.62 -21.27
N LYS A 287 7.23 -1.77 -21.52
CA LYS A 287 7.62 -2.19 -22.87
C LYS A 287 6.42 -2.46 -23.79
N LYS A 288 5.33 -3.00 -23.23
CA LYS A 288 4.13 -3.32 -24.00
C LYS A 288 3.47 -2.08 -24.64
N ASN A 289 3.72 -0.89 -24.12
CA ASN A 289 3.16 0.35 -24.67
C ASN A 289 4.01 0.94 -25.81
N SER A 290 5.33 0.71 -25.81
CA SER A 290 6.19 1.17 -26.92
C SER A 290 5.98 0.37 -28.21
N ASP A 291 5.47 -0.87 -28.11
CA ASP A 291 5.19 -1.73 -29.25
C ASP A 291 3.80 -1.45 -29.88
N THR A 292 2.98 -0.60 -29.26
CA THR A 292 1.65 -0.18 -29.79
C THR A 292 1.69 1.19 -30.46
N ASP A 293 2.81 1.89 -30.40
CA ASP A 293 3.03 3.22 -31.03
C ASP A 293 3.71 3.11 -32.42
N CYS A 294 3.76 1.91 -33.04
CA CYS A 294 4.22 1.66 -34.41
C CYS A 294 3.11 1.34 -35.38
#